data_5097abc7ee84ff35cdff6bb472d938b4
#
_entry.id   5097abc7ee84ff35cdff6bb472d938b4
#
_cell.length_a   1.000
_cell.length_b   1.000
_cell.length_c   1.000
_cell.angle_alpha   90.00
_cell.angle_beta   90.00
_cell.angle_gamma   90.00
#
_symmetry.space_group_name_H-M   'P 1'
#
loop_
_entity.id
_entity.type
_entity.pdbx_description
1 polymer ?
#
loop_
_entity_poly.entity_id
_entity_poly.type
_entity_poly.pdbx_seq_one_letter_code
_entity_poly.pdbx_strand_id
1 'polypeptide(L)'
;ECDAAVIAGMGGKLIASILENGWDVVCSMKKLILQPRNAQDKLRKWLIQKGFVIMDELLAEEGRYVSEIIVAGMNGNAGEGRKLSAEPELQFEISPILFDRRDPLLPVFIKQKLAIETDILREIYTGGGGTEDRLPDVRKREAALRRLLDLAEKGIPGCAAAKRIEERRDRRERLNRSKKEERILGMKNNDFLTELRAIAPMDLEEEWDNSGRQIDMGKSEIERVLVALEVTNAVIDEAVSLGVDYIVTHHPLLFRAVDLIDANTTAGGYIVRLIQNGISVYSAHTNFDSVFGGNNDYLAELLGLTQIRRMKVLSAYGYTEKIGRLGTFDRPCTLKEAADLTAHVLNLPAVKYVGDPETIISSVAVCTGAGGDSLEGAVSNRCDLFITGDVRYHEAQTAKEQGLCIIDAGHYGTERIFVENFAGKLRKAAGDKIEIYESKVNINPFDS
;
A
#
# COMPACT_ATOMS: atom_id res chain seq x y z
N GLU A 1 -32.80 -3.64 -25.44
CA GLU A 1 -31.98 -4.86 -25.33
C GLU A 1 -30.54 -4.45 -25.29
N CYS A 2 -29.79 -4.86 -24.25
CA CYS A 2 -28.36 -4.55 -24.08
C CYS A 2 -27.55 -5.77 -24.55
N ASP A 3 -26.72 -5.60 -25.57
CA ASP A 3 -25.91 -6.69 -26.12
C ASP A 3 -24.62 -6.96 -25.33
N ALA A 4 -24.22 -6.03 -24.46
CA ALA A 4 -22.98 -6.14 -23.66
C ALA A 4 -23.13 -5.49 -22.30
N ALA A 5 -22.42 -6.02 -21.30
CA ALA A 5 -22.28 -5.42 -19.98
C ALA A 5 -20.79 -5.17 -19.65
N VAL A 6 -20.55 -4.08 -18.94
CA VAL A 6 -19.22 -3.74 -18.38
C VAL A 6 -19.35 -3.73 -16.87
N ILE A 7 -18.51 -4.52 -16.20
CA ILE A 7 -18.39 -4.55 -14.74
C ILE A 7 -16.91 -4.34 -14.37
N ALA A 8 -16.62 -3.21 -13.76
CA ALA A 8 -15.27 -2.79 -13.45
C ALA A 8 -15.12 -2.31 -12.00
N GLY A 9 -13.88 -2.34 -11.49
CA GLY A 9 -13.54 -1.77 -10.20
C GLY A 9 -13.93 -2.60 -8.97
N MET A 10 -14.33 -3.86 -9.15
CA MET A 10 -14.82 -4.75 -8.09
C MET A 10 -13.95 -6.01 -7.98
N GLY A 11 -14.00 -6.69 -6.82
CA GLY A 11 -13.33 -7.98 -6.66
C GLY A 11 -13.97 -9.08 -7.52
N GLY A 12 -13.14 -9.98 -8.05
CA GLY A 12 -13.61 -11.04 -8.97
C GLY A 12 -14.69 -11.96 -8.37
N LYS A 13 -14.67 -12.20 -7.06
CA LYS A 13 -15.74 -12.95 -6.38
C LYS A 13 -17.07 -12.19 -6.38
N LEU A 14 -17.03 -10.86 -6.19
CA LEU A 14 -18.22 -10.02 -6.22
C LEU A 14 -18.78 -9.96 -7.64
N ILE A 15 -17.92 -9.81 -8.65
CA ILE A 15 -18.35 -9.88 -10.07
C ILE A 15 -19.06 -11.20 -10.35
N ALA A 16 -18.48 -12.33 -9.93
CA ALA A 16 -19.12 -13.64 -10.10
C ALA A 16 -20.49 -13.71 -9.43
N SER A 17 -20.64 -13.18 -8.22
CA SER A 17 -21.93 -13.12 -7.50
C SER A 17 -22.96 -12.23 -8.21
N ILE A 18 -22.56 -11.08 -8.75
CA ILE A 18 -23.44 -10.21 -9.52
C ILE A 18 -23.95 -10.92 -10.78
N LEU A 19 -23.05 -11.59 -11.51
CA LEU A 19 -23.39 -12.35 -12.70
C LEU A 19 -24.31 -13.53 -12.38
N GLU A 20 -24.13 -14.19 -11.24
CA GLU A 20 -24.96 -15.29 -10.79
C GLU A 20 -26.37 -14.83 -10.39
N ASN A 21 -26.49 -13.70 -9.69
CA ASN A 21 -27.77 -13.13 -9.30
C ASN A 21 -28.56 -12.57 -10.51
N GLY A 22 -27.87 -12.16 -11.57
CA GLY A 22 -28.49 -11.67 -12.81
C GLY A 22 -28.49 -12.69 -13.96
N TRP A 23 -28.47 -14.00 -13.67
CA TRP A 23 -28.17 -15.07 -14.60
C TRP A 23 -28.99 -15.02 -15.90
N ASP A 24 -30.31 -14.83 -15.81
CA ASP A 24 -31.19 -14.79 -17.00
C ASP A 24 -30.84 -13.64 -17.94
N VAL A 25 -30.49 -12.48 -17.38
CA VAL A 25 -30.06 -11.31 -18.16
C VAL A 25 -28.66 -11.53 -18.75
N VAL A 26 -27.77 -12.08 -17.97
CA VAL A 26 -26.37 -12.36 -18.36
C VAL A 26 -26.31 -13.38 -19.51
N CYS A 27 -27.14 -14.41 -19.49
CA CYS A 27 -27.24 -15.41 -20.57
C CYS A 27 -27.75 -14.81 -21.90
N SER A 28 -28.48 -13.72 -21.86
CA SER A 28 -28.97 -13.03 -23.07
C SER A 28 -27.92 -12.10 -23.70
N MET A 29 -26.83 -11.79 -22.97
CA MET A 29 -25.78 -10.89 -23.42
C MET A 29 -24.79 -11.58 -24.36
N LYS A 30 -24.41 -10.89 -25.42
CA LYS A 30 -23.39 -11.37 -26.35
C LYS A 30 -21.98 -11.25 -25.80
N LYS A 31 -21.76 -10.26 -24.90
CA LYS A 31 -20.43 -9.90 -24.44
C LYS A 31 -20.43 -9.34 -23.01
N LEU A 32 -19.51 -9.82 -22.20
CA LEU A 32 -19.17 -9.28 -20.89
C LEU A 32 -17.77 -8.71 -20.95
N ILE A 33 -17.56 -7.50 -20.45
CA ILE A 33 -16.26 -6.86 -20.29
C ILE A 33 -16.06 -6.66 -18.79
N LEU A 34 -15.11 -7.41 -18.21
CA LEU A 34 -14.92 -7.53 -16.78
C LEU A 34 -13.53 -7.03 -16.39
N GLN A 35 -13.46 -6.12 -15.42
CA GLN A 35 -12.20 -5.65 -14.87
C GLN A 35 -12.18 -5.94 -13.35
N PRO A 36 -11.71 -7.12 -12.95
CA PRO A 36 -11.59 -7.50 -11.55
C PRO A 36 -10.36 -6.83 -10.91
N ARG A 37 -10.52 -6.21 -9.74
CA ARG A 37 -9.40 -5.67 -8.95
C ARG A 37 -8.57 -6.76 -8.26
N ASN A 38 -9.20 -7.86 -7.88
CA ASN A 38 -8.55 -9.00 -7.24
C ASN A 38 -9.27 -10.31 -7.60
N ALA A 39 -8.73 -11.46 -7.18
CA ALA A 39 -9.30 -12.80 -7.41
C ALA A 39 -9.63 -13.08 -8.90
N GLN A 40 -8.79 -12.61 -9.81
CA GLN A 40 -8.92 -12.79 -11.26
C GLN A 40 -8.92 -14.27 -11.64
N ASP A 41 -8.05 -15.05 -11.00
CA ASP A 41 -7.96 -16.51 -11.14
C ASP A 41 -9.30 -17.20 -10.82
N LYS A 42 -9.95 -16.77 -9.74
CA LYS A 42 -11.25 -17.31 -9.29
C LYS A 42 -12.37 -16.92 -10.24
N LEU A 43 -12.34 -15.69 -10.76
CA LEU A 43 -13.32 -15.24 -11.74
C LEU A 43 -13.19 -15.99 -13.07
N ARG A 44 -11.98 -16.20 -13.59
CA ARG A 44 -11.76 -17.02 -14.80
C ARG A 44 -12.24 -18.46 -14.61
N LYS A 45 -11.91 -19.05 -13.49
CA LYS A 45 -12.36 -20.40 -13.14
C LYS A 45 -13.88 -20.49 -13.10
N TRP A 46 -14.53 -19.52 -12.46
CA TRP A 46 -15.99 -19.45 -12.37
C TRP A 46 -16.62 -19.27 -13.76
N LEU A 47 -16.12 -18.34 -14.59
CA LEU A 47 -16.63 -18.11 -15.95
C LEU A 47 -16.60 -19.40 -16.77
N ILE A 48 -15.46 -20.11 -16.78
CA ILE A 48 -15.31 -21.37 -17.53
C ILE A 48 -16.25 -22.45 -16.98
N GLN A 49 -16.38 -22.57 -15.66
CA GLN A 49 -17.29 -23.54 -15.04
C GLN A 49 -18.76 -23.28 -15.37
N LYS A 50 -19.13 -22.01 -15.57
CA LYS A 50 -20.50 -21.60 -15.96
C LYS A 50 -20.73 -21.62 -17.48
N GLY A 51 -19.76 -22.06 -18.26
CA GLY A 51 -19.88 -22.23 -19.71
C GLY A 51 -19.58 -20.99 -20.53
N PHE A 52 -18.98 -19.95 -19.94
CA PHE A 52 -18.48 -18.81 -20.69
C PHE A 52 -17.18 -19.17 -21.40
N VAL A 53 -17.02 -18.60 -22.61
CA VAL A 53 -15.78 -18.60 -23.34
C VAL A 53 -15.07 -17.28 -23.10
N ILE A 54 -13.81 -17.30 -22.65
CA ILE A 54 -12.98 -16.10 -22.59
C ILE A 54 -12.52 -15.82 -24.03
N MET A 55 -13.09 -14.77 -24.62
CA MET A 55 -12.93 -14.40 -26.00
C MET A 55 -11.65 -13.61 -26.23
N ASP A 56 -11.31 -12.74 -25.28
CA ASP A 56 -10.17 -11.85 -25.34
C ASP A 56 -9.74 -11.39 -23.94
N GLU A 57 -8.47 -10.98 -23.80
CA GLU A 57 -7.93 -10.40 -22.59
C GLU A 57 -6.89 -9.34 -22.94
N LEU A 58 -6.87 -8.30 -22.14
CA LEU A 58 -6.02 -7.12 -22.31
C LEU A 58 -5.44 -6.74 -20.95
N LEU A 59 -4.27 -6.15 -20.98
CA LEU A 59 -3.69 -5.45 -19.85
C LEU A 59 -3.82 -3.95 -20.08
N ALA A 60 -4.18 -3.22 -19.03
CA ALA A 60 -4.26 -1.77 -19.07
C ALA A 60 -3.50 -1.18 -17.88
N GLU A 61 -2.73 -0.12 -18.12
CA GLU A 61 -2.10 0.65 -17.05
C GLU A 61 -3.17 1.45 -16.31
N GLU A 62 -3.32 1.17 -15.01
CA GLU A 62 -4.20 1.89 -14.11
C GLU A 62 -3.38 2.46 -12.96
N GLY A 63 -2.79 3.63 -13.22
CA GLY A 63 -1.77 4.19 -12.34
C GLY A 63 -0.51 3.33 -12.35
N ARG A 64 -0.25 2.60 -11.27
CA ARG A 64 0.90 1.69 -11.15
C ARG A 64 0.53 0.23 -11.32
N TYR A 65 -0.75 -0.10 -11.25
CA TYR A 65 -1.21 -1.45 -11.49
C TYR A 65 -1.37 -1.69 -12.97
N VAL A 66 -1.10 -2.91 -13.33
CA VAL A 66 -1.54 -3.43 -14.60
C VAL A 66 -2.83 -4.19 -14.29
N SER A 67 -3.95 -3.60 -14.69
CA SER A 67 -5.28 -4.20 -14.54
C SER A 67 -5.57 -5.15 -15.68
N GLU A 68 -6.24 -6.26 -15.37
CA GLU A 68 -6.66 -7.25 -16.33
C GLU A 68 -8.10 -6.95 -16.78
N ILE A 69 -8.32 -6.90 -18.08
CA ILE A 69 -9.64 -6.78 -18.69
C ILE A 69 -9.97 -8.11 -19.35
N ILE A 70 -11.01 -8.79 -18.87
CA ILE A 70 -11.48 -10.09 -19.36
C ILE A 70 -12.72 -9.87 -20.21
N VAL A 71 -12.70 -10.35 -21.44
CA VAL A 71 -13.83 -10.32 -22.35
C VAL A 71 -14.38 -11.74 -22.50
N ALA A 72 -15.63 -11.95 -22.05
CA ALA A 72 -16.26 -13.27 -22.06
C ALA A 72 -17.64 -13.23 -22.71
N GLY A 73 -18.13 -14.38 -23.19
CA GLY A 73 -19.45 -14.55 -23.75
C GLY A 73 -19.91 -16.01 -23.77
N MET A 74 -21.22 -16.23 -23.85
CA MET A 74 -21.82 -17.59 -23.88
C MET A 74 -21.79 -18.22 -25.28
N ASN A 75 -21.77 -17.42 -26.35
CA ASN A 75 -21.88 -17.83 -27.75
C ASN A 75 -20.57 -17.61 -28.51
N GLY A 76 -19.46 -18.12 -28.00
CA GLY A 76 -18.23 -18.20 -28.79
C GLY A 76 -18.12 -19.60 -29.43
N ASN A 77 -17.73 -19.70 -30.72
CA ASN A 77 -17.16 -20.95 -31.18
C ASN A 77 -16.03 -21.29 -30.22
N ALA A 78 -16.21 -22.33 -29.42
CA ALA A 78 -15.15 -22.92 -28.64
C ALA A 78 -14.12 -23.41 -29.65
N GLY A 79 -13.22 -22.53 -30.07
CA GLY A 79 -12.00 -22.93 -30.75
C GLY A 79 -11.37 -23.98 -29.84
N GLU A 80 -11.16 -25.16 -30.38
CA GLU A 80 -10.63 -26.37 -29.73
C GLU A 80 -9.71 -25.99 -28.60
N GLY A 81 -10.05 -26.42 -27.37
CA GLY A 81 -9.48 -26.08 -26.08
C GLY A 81 -8.05 -25.53 -26.16
N ARG A 82 -7.91 -24.20 -26.22
CA ARG A 82 -6.60 -23.57 -26.14
C ARG A 82 -5.94 -24.07 -24.88
N LYS A 83 -4.81 -24.73 -25.01
CA LYS A 83 -4.03 -25.22 -23.89
C LYS A 83 -3.80 -24.06 -22.94
N LEU A 84 -4.45 -24.16 -21.78
CA LEU A 84 -4.24 -23.26 -20.68
C LEU A 84 -2.75 -23.30 -20.34
N SER A 85 -2.12 -22.14 -20.25
CA SER A 85 -0.75 -21.84 -19.85
C SER A 85 0.28 -23.00 -19.92
N ALA A 86 1.48 -22.72 -20.38
CA ALA A 86 2.61 -23.65 -20.29
C ALA A 86 2.93 -24.09 -18.84
N GLU A 87 2.39 -23.38 -17.86
CA GLU A 87 2.55 -23.61 -16.43
C GLU A 87 1.19 -23.92 -15.78
N PRO A 88 0.86 -25.19 -15.52
CA PRO A 88 -0.44 -25.60 -14.98
C PRO A 88 -0.84 -24.94 -13.66
N GLU A 89 0.14 -24.58 -12.82
CA GLU A 89 -0.10 -23.91 -11.54
C GLU A 89 -0.63 -22.49 -11.69
N LEU A 90 -0.31 -21.84 -12.82
CA LEU A 90 -0.65 -20.44 -13.09
C LEU A 90 -1.73 -20.29 -14.18
N GLN A 91 -2.36 -21.40 -14.57
CA GLN A 91 -3.29 -21.45 -15.71
C GLN A 91 -4.47 -20.46 -15.64
N PHE A 92 -4.88 -20.06 -14.45
CA PHE A 92 -5.95 -19.08 -14.24
C PHE A 92 -5.44 -17.69 -13.83
N GLU A 93 -4.15 -17.56 -13.52
CA GLU A 93 -3.56 -16.30 -13.07
C GLU A 93 -2.96 -15.49 -14.20
N ILE A 94 -2.37 -16.15 -15.20
CA ILE A 94 -1.77 -15.52 -16.38
C ILE A 94 -2.35 -16.17 -17.62
N SER A 95 -3.13 -15.40 -18.35
CA SER A 95 -3.84 -15.89 -19.53
C SER A 95 -2.89 -16.15 -20.70
N PRO A 96 -3.02 -17.29 -21.40
CA PRO A 96 -2.34 -17.55 -22.65
C PRO A 96 -2.65 -16.52 -23.76
N ILE A 97 -3.84 -15.91 -23.70
CA ILE A 97 -4.27 -14.90 -24.68
C ILE A 97 -3.32 -13.70 -24.67
N LEU A 98 -2.82 -13.31 -23.49
CA LEU A 98 -1.87 -12.20 -23.36
C LEU A 98 -0.52 -12.50 -24.04
N PHE A 99 -0.07 -13.77 -24.04
CA PHE A 99 1.12 -14.21 -24.77
C PHE A 99 0.88 -14.20 -26.29
N ASP A 100 -0.27 -14.74 -26.74
CA ASP A 100 -0.64 -14.77 -28.15
C ASP A 100 -0.73 -13.35 -28.73
N ARG A 101 -1.23 -12.40 -27.96
CA ARG A 101 -1.32 -10.98 -28.32
C ARG A 101 0.03 -10.27 -28.26
N ARG A 102 1.03 -10.84 -27.63
CA ARG A 102 2.29 -10.16 -27.29
C ARG A 102 2.04 -8.83 -26.58
N ASP A 103 1.14 -8.87 -25.58
CA ASP A 103 0.76 -7.66 -24.85
C ASP A 103 1.99 -6.98 -24.26
N PRO A 104 2.26 -5.70 -24.56
CA PRO A 104 3.47 -5.00 -24.14
C PRO A 104 3.58 -4.85 -22.62
N LEU A 105 2.48 -4.92 -21.89
CA LEU A 105 2.44 -4.83 -20.42
C LEU A 105 2.65 -6.19 -19.73
N LEU A 106 2.64 -7.29 -20.48
CA LEU A 106 2.76 -8.63 -19.93
C LEU A 106 4.03 -8.85 -19.09
N PRO A 107 5.24 -8.40 -19.51
CA PRO A 107 6.42 -8.52 -18.65
C PRO A 107 6.31 -7.73 -17.35
N VAL A 108 5.72 -6.54 -17.38
CA VAL A 108 5.51 -5.71 -16.19
C VAL A 108 4.54 -6.41 -15.23
N PHE A 109 3.44 -6.93 -15.75
CA PHE A 109 2.44 -7.68 -15.01
C PHE A 109 3.02 -8.93 -14.34
N ILE A 110 3.83 -9.72 -15.04
CA ILE A 110 4.49 -10.90 -14.46
C ILE A 110 5.50 -10.49 -13.38
N LYS A 111 6.25 -9.39 -13.57
CA LYS A 111 7.19 -8.87 -12.56
C LYS A 111 6.48 -8.46 -11.28
N GLN A 112 5.30 -7.85 -11.37
CA GLN A 112 4.49 -7.51 -10.19
C GLN A 112 4.08 -8.76 -9.40
N LYS A 113 3.61 -9.81 -10.08
CA LYS A 113 3.28 -11.10 -9.43
C LYS A 113 4.52 -11.79 -8.84
N LEU A 114 5.65 -11.72 -9.53
CA LEU A 114 6.91 -12.29 -9.06
C LEU A 114 7.43 -11.59 -7.79
N ALA A 115 7.26 -10.27 -7.70
CA ALA A 115 7.63 -9.51 -6.51
C ALA A 115 6.86 -10.02 -5.27
N ILE A 116 5.55 -10.27 -5.41
CA ILE A 116 4.71 -10.80 -4.31
C ILE A 116 5.24 -12.17 -3.84
N GLU A 117 5.52 -13.11 -4.76
CA GLU A 117 6.02 -14.44 -4.39
C GLU A 117 7.42 -14.35 -3.76
N THR A 118 8.25 -13.41 -4.21
CA THR A 118 9.59 -13.17 -3.64
C THR A 118 9.50 -12.64 -2.21
N ASP A 119 8.55 -11.75 -1.93
CA ASP A 119 8.32 -11.22 -0.60
C ASP A 119 7.78 -12.31 0.35
N ILE A 120 6.84 -13.15 -0.11
CA ILE A 120 6.38 -14.32 0.64
C ILE A 120 7.55 -15.27 0.98
N LEU A 121 8.45 -15.54 0.02
CA LEU A 121 9.63 -16.36 0.29
C LEU A 121 10.53 -15.72 1.34
N ARG A 122 10.74 -14.40 1.27
CA ARG A 122 11.53 -13.66 2.26
C ARG A 122 10.91 -13.80 3.66
N GLU A 123 9.59 -13.65 3.77
CA GLU A 123 8.86 -13.84 5.04
C GLU A 123 9.05 -15.24 5.61
N ILE A 124 8.95 -16.29 4.77
CA ILE A 124 9.16 -17.68 5.20
C ILE A 124 10.59 -17.89 5.73
N TYR A 125 11.61 -17.32 5.05
CA TYR A 125 13.00 -17.48 5.46
C TYR A 125 13.41 -16.63 6.66
N THR A 126 12.71 -15.54 6.95
CA THR A 126 13.02 -14.68 8.11
C THR A 126 12.33 -15.13 9.40
N GLY A 127 11.68 -16.30 9.41
CA GLY A 127 11.23 -16.97 10.64
C GLY A 127 9.81 -16.64 11.06
N GLY A 128 8.94 -16.25 10.14
CA GLY A 128 7.49 -16.18 10.37
C GLY A 128 6.91 -17.59 10.60
N GLY A 129 6.85 -18.02 11.86
CA GLY A 129 6.45 -19.37 12.25
C GLY A 129 5.11 -19.78 11.67
N GLY A 130 5.03 -21.00 11.10
CA GLY A 130 3.82 -21.66 10.62
C GLY A 130 3.62 -21.67 9.10
N THR A 131 4.57 -21.18 8.30
CA THR A 131 4.48 -21.14 6.83
C THR A 131 5.44 -22.08 6.10
N GLU A 132 6.22 -22.89 6.82
CA GLU A 132 7.17 -23.83 6.22
C GLU A 132 6.49 -24.85 5.29
N ASP A 133 5.26 -25.28 5.61
CA ASP A 133 4.47 -26.17 4.76
C ASP A 133 4.13 -25.57 3.39
N ARG A 134 4.14 -24.25 3.25
CA ARG A 134 3.85 -23.53 2.01
C ARG A 134 5.09 -23.29 1.14
N LEU A 135 6.28 -23.47 1.69
CA LEU A 135 7.54 -23.19 1.00
C LEU A 135 7.70 -23.91 -0.35
N PRO A 136 7.34 -25.21 -0.50
CA PRO A 136 7.42 -25.91 -1.78
C PRO A 136 6.54 -25.28 -2.86
N ASP A 137 5.31 -24.89 -2.49
CA ASP A 137 4.33 -24.32 -3.42
C ASP A 137 4.75 -22.91 -3.87
N VAL A 138 5.21 -22.07 -2.94
CA VAL A 138 5.67 -20.71 -3.24
C VAL A 138 6.90 -20.73 -4.16
N ARG A 139 7.88 -21.61 -3.88
CA ARG A 139 9.04 -21.80 -4.76
C ARG A 139 8.66 -22.27 -6.16
N LYS A 140 7.70 -23.17 -6.25
CA LYS A 140 7.21 -23.68 -7.52
C LYS A 140 6.54 -22.60 -8.35
N ARG A 141 5.73 -21.76 -7.70
CA ARG A 141 5.06 -20.61 -8.34
C ARG A 141 6.08 -19.53 -8.77
N GLU A 142 7.04 -19.19 -7.92
CA GLU A 142 8.12 -18.26 -8.27
C GLU A 142 8.90 -18.74 -9.50
N ALA A 143 9.30 -20.02 -9.52
CA ALA A 143 10.03 -20.60 -10.65
C ALA A 143 9.19 -20.59 -11.94
N ALA A 144 7.87 -20.84 -11.86
CA ALA A 144 6.95 -20.78 -12.98
C ALA A 144 6.81 -19.34 -13.51
N LEU A 145 6.67 -18.34 -12.63
CA LEU A 145 6.61 -16.93 -13.01
C LEU A 145 7.90 -16.46 -13.70
N ARG A 146 9.08 -16.89 -13.24
CA ARG A 146 10.36 -16.58 -13.88
C ARG A 146 10.45 -17.14 -15.29
N ARG A 147 9.98 -18.37 -15.51
CA ARG A 147 9.91 -18.97 -16.86
C ARG A 147 8.96 -18.20 -17.78
N LEU A 148 7.78 -17.82 -17.27
CA LEU A 148 6.82 -17.02 -18.03
C LEU A 148 7.35 -15.62 -18.35
N LEU A 149 8.11 -14.99 -17.43
CA LEU A 149 8.75 -13.71 -17.68
C LEU A 149 9.78 -13.81 -18.82
N ASP A 150 10.64 -14.82 -18.80
CA ASP A 150 11.63 -15.04 -19.86
C ASP A 150 10.95 -15.26 -21.25
N LEU A 151 9.84 -15.97 -21.27
CA LEU A 151 9.05 -16.16 -22.49
C LEU A 151 8.41 -14.84 -22.97
N ALA A 152 7.86 -14.05 -22.05
CA ALA A 152 7.25 -12.77 -22.39
C ALA A 152 8.27 -11.76 -22.92
N GLU A 153 9.45 -11.68 -22.31
CA GLU A 153 10.53 -10.78 -22.73
C GLU A 153 11.13 -11.18 -24.11
N LYS A 154 11.23 -12.46 -24.40
CA LYS A 154 11.72 -12.96 -25.70
C LYS A 154 10.72 -12.76 -26.85
N GLY A 155 9.43 -12.68 -26.55
CA GLY A 155 8.35 -12.56 -27.54
C GLY A 155 8.09 -11.14 -28.04
N ILE A 156 8.64 -10.09 -27.42
CA ILE A 156 8.36 -8.68 -27.75
C ILE A 156 9.47 -8.12 -28.64
N PRO A 157 9.19 -7.76 -29.92
CA PRO A 157 10.16 -7.07 -30.76
C PRO A 157 10.36 -5.65 -30.23
N GLY A 158 11.53 -5.32 -29.69
CA GLY A 158 11.84 -3.98 -29.21
C GLY A 158 12.68 -3.91 -27.94
N CYS A 159 12.80 -4.99 -27.18
CA CYS A 159 13.64 -5.01 -25.97
C CYS A 159 15.13 -4.76 -26.29
N ALA A 160 15.61 -5.09 -27.51
CA ALA A 160 16.96 -4.76 -27.97
C ALA A 160 17.14 -3.26 -28.35
N ALA A 161 16.04 -2.54 -28.63
CA ALA A 161 16.08 -1.11 -28.92
C ALA A 161 16.23 -0.26 -27.67
N ALA A 162 15.68 -0.70 -26.55
CA ALA A 162 15.80 -0.01 -25.26
C ALA A 162 17.27 0.04 -24.79
N LYS A 163 18.03 -1.05 -24.94
CA LYS A 163 19.48 -1.07 -24.64
C LYS A 163 20.30 -0.10 -25.49
N ARG A 164 19.97 0.04 -26.78
CA ARG A 164 20.68 0.99 -27.67
C ARG A 164 20.33 2.45 -27.42
N ILE A 165 19.13 2.73 -26.86
CA ILE A 165 18.73 4.08 -26.45
C ILE A 165 19.45 4.45 -25.15
N GLU A 166 19.61 3.53 -24.24
CA GLU A 166 20.33 3.71 -22.97
C GLU A 166 21.83 3.96 -23.20
N GLU A 167 22.47 3.21 -24.11
CA GLU A 167 23.89 3.41 -24.49
C GLU A 167 24.13 4.76 -25.22
N ARG A 168 23.15 5.24 -26.00
CA ARG A 168 23.23 6.57 -26.64
C ARG A 168 22.98 7.71 -25.66
N ARG A 169 22.15 7.46 -24.63
CA ARG A 169 21.86 8.40 -23.54
C ARG A 169 23.10 8.61 -22.67
N ASP A 170 23.77 7.53 -22.27
CA ASP A 170 25.00 7.57 -21.47
C ASP A 170 26.16 8.32 -22.17
N ARG A 171 26.24 8.22 -23.50
CA ARG A 171 27.27 8.94 -24.29
C ARG A 171 26.98 10.43 -24.39
N ARG A 172 25.71 10.85 -24.39
CA ARG A 172 25.29 12.26 -24.42
C ARG A 172 25.42 12.92 -23.04
N GLU A 173 25.20 12.15 -21.99
CA GLU A 173 25.31 12.63 -20.61
C GLU A 173 26.78 12.89 -20.20
N ARG A 174 27.74 12.12 -20.73
CA ARG A 174 29.19 12.35 -20.50
C ARG A 174 29.70 13.65 -21.14
N LEU A 175 29.09 14.15 -22.21
CA LEU A 175 29.49 15.40 -22.88
C LEU A 175 28.90 16.65 -22.22
N ASN A 176 27.87 16.54 -21.41
CA ASN A 176 27.19 17.68 -20.75
C ASN A 176 27.65 17.94 -19.29
N ARG A 177 28.57 17.14 -18.76
CA ARG A 177 29.08 17.25 -17.38
C ARG A 177 30.00 18.44 -17.12
N SER A 178 30.41 19.19 -18.11
CA SER A 178 31.42 20.26 -17.93
C SER A 178 30.86 21.68 -17.73
N LYS A 179 29.53 21.87 -17.62
CA LYS A 179 28.91 23.15 -17.30
C LYS A 179 27.66 22.89 -16.43
N LYS A 180 27.83 22.74 -15.14
CA LYS A 180 26.68 22.66 -14.23
C LYS A 180 26.89 23.53 -13.00
N GLU A 181 26.32 24.71 -13.05
CA GLU A 181 25.82 25.39 -11.86
C GLU A 181 24.61 24.58 -11.35
N GLU A 182 24.51 24.44 -10.03
CA GLU A 182 23.51 23.63 -9.34
C GLU A 182 22.08 23.96 -9.79
N ARG A 183 21.52 23.14 -10.64
CA ARG A 183 20.10 23.17 -10.98
C ARG A 183 19.51 21.84 -10.56
N ILE A 184 18.54 21.86 -9.66
CA ILE A 184 17.71 20.71 -9.30
C ILE A 184 17.15 20.14 -10.59
N LEU A 185 17.35 18.84 -10.84
CA LEU A 185 17.05 18.23 -12.13
C LEU A 185 15.57 17.90 -12.31
N GLY A 186 14.74 18.03 -11.26
CA GLY A 186 13.36 17.56 -11.28
C GLY A 186 13.23 16.06 -11.53
N MET A 187 12.18 15.45 -11.03
CA MET A 187 11.82 14.05 -11.29
C MET A 187 10.52 14.02 -12.10
N LYS A 188 10.43 13.19 -13.12
CA LYS A 188 9.16 12.99 -13.84
C LYS A 188 8.07 12.55 -12.85
N ASN A 189 6.88 13.09 -12.98
CA ASN A 189 5.76 12.79 -12.07
C ASN A 189 5.47 11.29 -11.97
N ASN A 190 5.51 10.55 -13.08
CA ASN A 190 5.29 9.11 -13.05
C ASN A 190 6.38 8.35 -12.29
N ASP A 191 7.64 8.78 -12.40
CA ASP A 191 8.76 8.18 -11.66
C ASP A 191 8.61 8.51 -10.17
N PHE A 192 8.25 9.76 -9.82
CA PHE A 192 7.97 10.18 -8.45
C PHE A 192 6.83 9.35 -7.82
N LEU A 193 5.72 9.20 -8.53
CA LEU A 193 4.61 8.37 -8.07
C LEU A 193 5.01 6.89 -7.93
N THR A 194 5.93 6.40 -8.72
CA THR A 194 6.46 5.03 -8.60
C THR A 194 7.27 4.89 -7.31
N GLU A 195 8.10 5.87 -6.97
CA GLU A 195 8.85 5.85 -5.71
C GLU A 195 7.93 5.93 -4.48
N LEU A 196 6.92 6.82 -4.49
CA LEU A 196 5.95 6.90 -3.40
C LEU A 196 5.27 5.55 -3.14
N ARG A 197 4.96 4.85 -4.19
CA ARG A 197 4.29 3.56 -4.16
C ARG A 197 5.22 2.41 -3.78
N ALA A 198 6.50 2.50 -4.08
CA ALA A 198 7.49 1.55 -3.61
C ALA A 198 7.70 1.68 -2.09
N ILE A 199 7.59 2.92 -1.56
CA ILE A 199 7.68 3.20 -0.13
C ILE A 199 6.43 2.73 0.61
N ALA A 200 5.24 3.01 0.08
CA ALA A 200 3.95 2.68 0.67
C ALA A 200 3.06 1.96 -0.37
N PRO A 201 3.19 0.62 -0.50
CA PRO A 201 2.43 -0.17 -1.47
C PRO A 201 0.93 -0.12 -1.20
N MET A 202 0.12 0.08 -2.26
CA MET A 202 -1.33 0.26 -2.12
C MET A 202 -2.09 -1.04 -1.87
N ASP A 203 -1.52 -2.18 -2.19
CA ASP A 203 -2.07 -3.51 -1.86
C ASP A 203 -2.06 -3.81 -0.37
N LEU A 204 -1.38 -2.96 0.42
CA LEU A 204 -1.38 -2.99 1.88
C LEU A 204 -2.40 -2.01 2.51
N GLU A 205 -3.15 -1.29 1.70
CA GLU A 205 -4.21 -0.40 2.14
C GLU A 205 -5.40 -1.19 2.69
N GLU A 206 -5.97 -0.74 3.80
CA GLU A 206 -7.20 -1.29 4.35
C GLU A 206 -8.39 -0.99 3.41
N GLU A 207 -9.39 -1.90 3.38
CA GLU A 207 -10.52 -1.79 2.44
C GLU A 207 -11.36 -0.51 2.59
N TRP A 208 -11.35 0.09 3.76
CA TRP A 208 -12.10 1.30 4.10
C TRP A 208 -11.31 2.60 3.88
N ASP A 209 -10.02 2.49 3.56
CA ASP A 209 -9.10 3.64 3.44
C ASP A 209 -9.11 4.26 2.04
N ASN A 210 -8.47 5.42 1.91
CA ASN A 210 -8.28 6.13 0.64
C ASN A 210 -6.87 6.70 0.53
N SER A 211 -5.86 5.82 0.57
CA SER A 211 -4.46 6.18 0.31
C SER A 211 -4.23 6.54 -1.16
N GLY A 212 -3.09 7.13 -1.47
CA GLY A 212 -2.70 7.46 -2.84
C GLY A 212 -2.96 8.91 -3.22
N ARG A 213 -3.18 9.17 -4.51
CA ARG A 213 -3.40 10.52 -5.01
C ARG A 213 -4.73 11.07 -4.56
N GLN A 214 -4.69 12.23 -3.90
CA GLN A 214 -5.87 12.95 -3.42
C GLN A 214 -6.22 14.11 -4.37
N ILE A 215 -5.21 14.91 -4.75
CA ILE A 215 -5.31 15.98 -5.74
C ILE A 215 -4.14 15.83 -6.70
N ASP A 216 -4.41 15.86 -7.99
CA ASP A 216 -3.37 15.82 -9.03
C ASP A 216 -3.49 17.01 -9.96
N MET A 217 -2.48 17.86 -9.97
CA MET A 217 -2.40 19.08 -10.81
C MET A 217 -1.79 18.81 -12.19
N GLY A 218 -1.48 17.54 -12.51
CA GLY A 218 -0.98 17.16 -13.82
C GLY A 218 0.42 17.71 -14.17
N LYS A 219 1.24 18.03 -13.16
CA LYS A 219 2.62 18.47 -13.39
C LYS A 219 3.43 17.37 -14.06
N SER A 220 4.23 17.68 -15.06
CA SER A 220 5.09 16.71 -15.76
C SER A 220 6.36 16.37 -14.98
N GLU A 221 6.89 17.33 -14.23
CA GLU A 221 8.10 17.22 -13.42
C GLU A 221 7.84 17.73 -12.01
N ILE A 222 8.48 17.10 -11.04
CA ILE A 222 8.40 17.41 -9.61
C ILE A 222 9.78 17.84 -9.15
N GLU A 223 9.87 19.01 -8.53
CA GLU A 223 11.12 19.57 -8.02
C GLU A 223 11.13 19.64 -6.49
N ARG A 224 10.00 19.95 -5.86
CA ARG A 224 9.89 20.18 -4.42
C ARG A 224 8.69 19.47 -3.82
N VAL A 225 8.93 18.83 -2.69
CA VAL A 225 7.92 18.06 -1.97
C VAL A 225 7.94 18.39 -0.48
N LEU A 226 6.79 18.63 0.12
CA LEU A 226 6.62 18.76 1.56
C LEU A 226 6.01 17.48 2.12
N VAL A 227 6.64 16.89 3.13
CA VAL A 227 6.07 15.77 3.90
C VAL A 227 5.45 16.32 5.18
N ALA A 228 4.19 16.02 5.42
CA ALA A 228 3.42 16.47 6.58
C ALA A 228 2.55 15.34 7.13
N LEU A 229 2.03 15.45 8.35
CA LEU A 229 1.11 14.44 8.88
C LEU A 229 -0.26 14.53 8.20
N GLU A 230 -0.80 15.73 8.05
CA GLU A 230 -2.06 15.98 7.33
C GLU A 230 -2.10 17.39 6.71
N VAL A 231 -3.10 17.63 5.87
CA VAL A 231 -3.34 18.96 5.28
C VAL A 231 -4.10 19.85 6.26
N THR A 232 -3.50 20.98 6.60
CA THR A 232 -4.13 22.08 7.36
C THR A 232 -3.87 23.42 6.66
N ASN A 233 -4.54 24.49 7.08
CA ASN A 233 -4.25 25.83 6.55
C ASN A 233 -2.78 26.22 6.73
N ALA A 234 -2.20 25.94 7.90
CA ALA A 234 -0.81 26.26 8.19
C ALA A 234 0.17 25.43 7.34
N VAL A 235 -0.13 24.16 7.09
CA VAL A 235 0.67 23.30 6.19
C VAL A 235 0.57 23.78 4.73
N ILE A 236 -0.62 24.24 4.30
CA ILE A 236 -0.77 24.86 2.97
C ILE A 236 0.04 26.15 2.87
N ASP A 237 0.03 27.01 3.90
CA ASP A 237 0.82 28.25 3.91
C ASP A 237 2.33 27.95 3.83
N GLU A 238 2.80 26.93 4.59
CA GLU A 238 4.19 26.45 4.50
C GLU A 238 4.51 25.94 3.09
N ALA A 239 3.66 25.11 2.52
CA ALA A 239 3.82 24.53 1.18
C ALA A 239 3.89 25.64 0.09
N VAL A 240 3.03 26.64 0.17
CA VAL A 240 3.03 27.80 -0.74
C VAL A 240 4.32 28.60 -0.58
N SER A 241 4.77 28.84 0.65
CA SER A 241 6.00 29.61 0.91
C SER A 241 7.26 28.90 0.38
N LEU A 242 7.28 27.57 0.41
CA LEU A 242 8.36 26.74 -0.10
C LEU A 242 8.24 26.50 -1.62
N GLY A 243 7.11 26.83 -2.23
CA GLY A 243 6.86 26.62 -3.65
C GLY A 243 6.87 25.15 -4.03
N VAL A 244 6.26 24.27 -3.23
CA VAL A 244 6.28 22.83 -3.48
C VAL A 244 5.29 22.42 -4.56
N ASP A 245 5.60 21.30 -5.22
CA ASP A 245 4.75 20.69 -6.25
C ASP A 245 3.76 19.71 -5.64
N TYR A 246 4.20 19.03 -4.58
CA TYR A 246 3.43 18.03 -3.85
C TYR A 246 3.49 18.26 -2.35
N ILE A 247 2.36 17.96 -1.68
CA ILE A 247 2.34 17.62 -0.27
C ILE A 247 2.12 16.11 -0.17
N VAL A 248 2.99 15.41 0.56
CA VAL A 248 2.80 14.00 0.90
C VAL A 248 2.38 13.93 2.36
N THR A 249 1.21 13.35 2.60
CA THR A 249 0.63 13.25 3.95
C THR A 249 0.47 11.81 4.40
N HIS A 250 0.32 11.61 5.70
CA HIS A 250 -0.19 10.37 6.27
C HIS A 250 -1.70 10.31 6.11
N HIS A 251 -2.41 11.24 6.71
CA HIS A 251 -3.87 11.26 6.66
C HIS A 251 -4.39 11.68 5.27
N PRO A 252 -5.37 10.92 4.71
CA PRO A 252 -6.03 11.32 3.49
C PRO A 252 -6.83 12.62 3.66
N LEU A 253 -6.63 13.58 2.75
CA LEU A 253 -7.47 14.77 2.68
C LEU A 253 -8.90 14.40 2.29
N LEU A 254 -9.05 13.44 1.37
CA LEU A 254 -10.33 12.96 0.85
C LEU A 254 -10.61 11.57 1.42
N PHE A 255 -10.93 11.48 2.70
CA PHE A 255 -11.24 10.20 3.35
C PHE A 255 -12.56 9.58 2.83
N ARG A 256 -13.48 10.42 2.37
CA ARG A 256 -14.75 10.03 1.76
C ARG A 256 -14.91 10.71 0.41
N ALA A 257 -15.72 10.10 -0.48
CA ALA A 257 -16.11 10.73 -1.73
C ALA A 257 -16.70 12.12 -1.48
N VAL A 258 -16.34 13.08 -2.31
CA VAL A 258 -16.78 14.49 -2.21
C VAL A 258 -17.80 14.76 -3.29
N ASP A 259 -19.03 15.02 -2.89
CA ASP A 259 -20.13 15.38 -3.82
C ASP A 259 -20.17 16.88 -4.13
N LEU A 260 -19.61 17.71 -3.23
CA LEU A 260 -19.59 19.17 -3.36
C LEU A 260 -18.30 19.72 -2.77
N ILE A 261 -17.60 20.55 -3.53
CA ILE A 261 -16.48 21.36 -3.02
C ILE A 261 -17.03 22.75 -2.65
N ASP A 262 -17.24 22.97 -1.35
CA ASP A 262 -17.66 24.26 -0.80
C ASP A 262 -16.49 24.91 -0.07
N ALA A 263 -15.98 26.02 -0.60
CA ALA A 263 -14.86 26.77 -0.01
C ALA A 263 -15.11 27.28 1.42
N ASN A 264 -16.36 27.31 1.87
CA ASN A 264 -16.73 27.71 3.23
C ASN A 264 -16.59 26.57 4.25
N THR A 265 -16.45 25.32 3.80
CA THR A 265 -16.13 24.17 4.66
C THR A 265 -14.61 24.04 4.81
N THR A 266 -14.16 23.41 5.91
CA THR A 266 -12.73 23.21 6.15
C THR A 266 -12.06 22.44 5.02
N ALA A 267 -12.59 21.25 4.68
CA ALA A 267 -12.02 20.41 3.62
C ALA A 267 -12.13 21.06 2.23
N GLY A 268 -13.28 21.66 1.91
CA GLY A 268 -13.48 22.37 0.64
C GLY A 268 -12.54 23.59 0.50
N GLY A 269 -12.32 24.32 1.58
CA GLY A 269 -11.37 25.41 1.63
C GLY A 269 -9.93 24.94 1.36
N TYR A 270 -9.51 23.82 1.92
CA TYR A 270 -8.19 23.23 1.64
C TYR A 270 -8.06 22.83 0.18
N ILE A 271 -9.06 22.13 -0.38
CA ILE A 271 -9.07 21.71 -1.78
C ILE A 271 -8.93 22.91 -2.72
N VAL A 272 -9.75 23.95 -2.50
CA VAL A 272 -9.72 25.17 -3.34
C VAL A 272 -8.36 25.85 -3.26
N ARG A 273 -7.77 26.00 -2.06
CA ARG A 273 -6.45 26.62 -1.89
C ARG A 273 -5.33 25.81 -2.57
N LEU A 274 -5.35 24.49 -2.45
CA LEU A 274 -4.37 23.62 -3.09
C LEU A 274 -4.43 23.73 -4.61
N ILE A 275 -5.63 23.67 -5.19
CA ILE A 275 -5.85 23.82 -6.63
C ILE A 275 -5.39 25.19 -7.12
N GLN A 276 -5.75 26.28 -6.43
CA GLN A 276 -5.36 27.65 -6.79
C GLN A 276 -3.85 27.85 -6.79
N ASN A 277 -3.12 27.11 -5.93
CA ASN A 277 -1.66 27.19 -5.85
C ASN A 277 -0.94 26.10 -6.68
N GLY A 278 -1.68 25.28 -7.41
CA GLY A 278 -1.11 24.24 -8.26
C GLY A 278 -0.37 23.14 -7.47
N ILE A 279 -0.79 22.84 -6.25
CA ILE A 279 -0.18 21.86 -5.35
C ILE A 279 -0.96 20.56 -5.40
N SER A 280 -0.29 19.46 -5.72
CA SER A 280 -0.83 18.10 -5.68
C SER A 280 -0.73 17.52 -4.27
N VAL A 281 -1.60 16.56 -3.93
CA VAL A 281 -1.58 15.85 -2.64
C VAL A 281 -1.58 14.35 -2.85
N TYR A 282 -0.71 13.67 -2.12
CA TYR A 282 -0.63 12.22 -2.04
C TYR A 282 -0.65 11.79 -0.57
N SER A 283 -1.42 10.76 -0.23
CA SER A 283 -1.50 10.25 1.14
C SER A 283 -0.98 8.81 1.22
N ALA A 284 -0.17 8.53 2.23
CA ALA A 284 0.35 7.22 2.57
C ALA A 284 -0.11 6.90 4.00
N HIS A 285 -1.28 6.29 4.11
CA HIS A 285 -2.00 6.08 5.37
C HIS A 285 -1.83 4.63 5.86
N THR A 286 -2.88 3.83 5.86
CA THR A 286 -2.83 2.45 6.36
C THR A 286 -1.87 1.56 5.59
N ASN A 287 -1.63 1.84 4.31
CA ASN A 287 -0.60 1.17 3.53
C ASN A 287 0.81 1.41 4.06
N PHE A 288 1.09 2.61 4.61
CA PHE A 288 2.37 2.91 5.25
C PHE A 288 2.46 2.38 6.68
N ASP A 289 1.33 2.25 7.38
CA ASP A 289 1.28 1.57 8.69
C ASP A 289 1.51 0.06 8.56
N SER A 290 1.12 -0.51 7.43
CA SER A 290 1.18 -1.95 7.18
C SER A 290 2.50 -2.40 6.57
N VAL A 291 3.21 -1.54 5.79
CA VAL A 291 4.47 -1.90 5.13
C VAL A 291 5.60 -2.11 6.13
N PHE A 292 6.56 -3.01 5.81
CA PHE A 292 7.77 -3.15 6.60
C PHE A 292 8.62 -1.86 6.56
N GLY A 293 9.08 -1.43 7.74
CA GLY A 293 9.76 -0.15 7.93
C GLY A 293 8.81 1.05 7.87
N GLY A 294 7.49 0.84 7.86
CA GLY A 294 6.48 1.90 8.00
C GLY A 294 6.39 2.44 9.41
N ASN A 295 5.32 3.16 9.74
CA ASN A 295 5.22 3.85 11.04
C ASN A 295 5.29 2.89 12.23
N ASN A 296 4.61 1.76 12.17
CA ASN A 296 4.59 0.80 13.26
C ASN A 296 5.95 0.13 13.50
N ASP A 297 6.69 -0.20 12.44
CA ASP A 297 8.06 -0.70 12.59
C ASP A 297 8.97 0.39 13.15
N TYR A 298 8.83 1.62 12.65
CA TYR A 298 9.67 2.73 13.09
C TYR A 298 9.44 3.09 14.56
N LEU A 299 8.17 3.07 15.03
CA LEU A 299 7.88 3.22 16.45
C LEU A 299 8.52 2.10 17.29
N ALA A 300 8.40 0.86 16.83
CA ALA A 300 9.01 -0.28 17.52
C ALA A 300 10.55 -0.16 17.58
N GLU A 301 11.18 0.31 16.50
CA GLU A 301 12.64 0.58 16.44
C GLU A 301 13.03 1.72 17.39
N LEU A 302 12.28 2.83 17.43
CA LEU A 302 12.52 3.95 18.36
C LEU A 302 12.45 3.52 19.83
N LEU A 303 11.56 2.59 20.15
CA LEU A 303 11.43 1.99 21.48
C LEU A 303 12.53 0.97 21.80
N GLY A 304 13.39 0.66 20.84
CA GLY A 304 14.45 -0.35 21.00
C GLY A 304 13.92 -1.79 21.09
N LEU A 305 12.75 -2.05 20.52
CA LEU A 305 12.19 -3.41 20.49
C LEU A 305 12.98 -4.29 19.53
N THR A 306 13.12 -5.54 19.90
CA THR A 306 13.73 -6.61 19.09
C THR A 306 12.68 -7.64 18.69
N GLN A 307 13.03 -8.56 17.80
CA GLN A 307 12.11 -9.58 17.26
C GLN A 307 10.82 -8.99 16.70
N ILE A 308 10.92 -7.84 16.02
CA ILE A 308 9.78 -7.12 15.46
C ILE A 308 9.12 -7.99 14.39
N ARG A 309 7.80 -8.19 14.52
CA ARG A 309 6.98 -8.96 13.59
C ARG A 309 5.56 -8.41 13.50
N ARG A 310 4.84 -8.75 12.43
CA ARG A 310 3.45 -8.36 12.24
C ARG A 310 2.54 -8.96 13.33
N MET A 311 1.54 -8.19 13.72
CA MET A 311 0.50 -8.63 14.64
C MET A 311 -0.50 -9.52 13.90
N LYS A 312 -0.78 -10.71 14.44
CA LYS A 312 -1.74 -11.66 13.86
C LYS A 312 -2.81 -12.00 14.89
N VAL A 313 -4.06 -12.02 14.44
CA VAL A 313 -5.21 -12.45 15.25
C VAL A 313 -5.75 -13.75 14.69
N LEU A 314 -5.96 -14.73 15.56
CA LEU A 314 -6.62 -15.98 15.19
C LEU A 314 -8.13 -15.76 15.14
N SER A 315 -8.74 -15.95 13.98
CA SER A 315 -10.18 -15.93 13.78
C SER A 315 -10.71 -17.34 13.45
N ALA A 316 -12.03 -17.51 13.42
CA ALA A 316 -12.67 -18.74 12.99
C ALA A 316 -12.32 -19.16 11.54
N TYR A 317 -11.79 -18.24 10.75
CA TYR A 317 -11.40 -18.41 9.34
C TYR A 317 -9.89 -18.46 9.12
N GLY A 318 -9.09 -18.55 10.19
CA GLY A 318 -7.63 -18.55 10.17
C GLY A 318 -7.02 -17.27 10.75
N TYR A 319 -5.73 -17.06 10.49
CA TYR A 319 -5.04 -15.86 10.96
C TYR A 319 -5.37 -14.68 10.05
N THR A 320 -5.75 -13.55 10.66
CA THR A 320 -5.87 -12.24 10.01
C THR A 320 -4.71 -11.37 10.48
N GLU A 321 -3.99 -10.75 9.55
CA GLU A 321 -2.99 -9.73 9.90
C GLU A 321 -3.70 -8.44 10.29
N LYS A 322 -3.20 -7.80 11.34
CA LYS A 322 -3.66 -6.49 11.80
C LYS A 322 -2.56 -5.46 11.58
N ILE A 323 -2.96 -4.21 11.40
CA ILE A 323 -2.04 -3.07 11.48
C ILE A 323 -1.40 -3.11 12.86
N GLY A 324 -0.10 -2.90 12.93
CA GLY A 324 0.66 -2.94 14.16
C GLY A 324 1.79 -3.95 14.14
N ARG A 325 2.63 -3.88 15.15
CA ARG A 325 3.79 -4.77 15.32
C ARG A 325 3.82 -5.35 16.72
N LEU A 326 4.45 -6.50 16.81
CA LEU A 326 4.84 -7.15 18.05
C LEU A 326 6.35 -7.09 18.17
N GLY A 327 6.86 -6.94 19.38
CA GLY A 327 8.29 -6.98 19.67
C GLY A 327 8.56 -7.31 21.13
N THR A 328 9.81 -7.34 21.51
CA THR A 328 10.24 -7.59 22.90
C THR A 328 11.31 -6.58 23.29
N PHE A 329 11.30 -6.15 24.54
CA PHE A 329 12.45 -5.47 25.12
C PHE A 329 13.57 -6.47 25.37
N ASP A 330 14.81 -6.14 25.03
CA ASP A 330 15.98 -6.99 25.32
C ASP A 330 16.16 -7.21 26.83
N ARG A 331 15.80 -6.22 27.63
CA ARG A 331 15.75 -6.29 29.08
C ARG A 331 14.35 -5.87 29.54
N PRO A 332 13.66 -6.74 30.27
CA PRO A 332 12.39 -6.37 30.87
C PRO A 332 12.52 -5.10 31.72
N CYS A 333 11.52 -4.24 31.64
CA CYS A 333 11.45 -2.98 32.40
C CYS A 333 10.08 -2.88 33.07
N THR A 334 9.90 -1.91 33.99
CA THR A 334 8.58 -1.63 34.56
C THR A 334 7.70 -0.88 33.58
N LEU A 335 6.37 -0.94 33.77
CA LEU A 335 5.43 -0.16 32.98
C LEU A 335 5.75 1.35 33.07
N LYS A 336 6.17 1.81 34.23
CA LYS A 336 6.58 3.21 34.43
C LYS A 336 7.78 3.58 33.55
N GLU A 337 8.82 2.72 33.54
CA GLU A 337 9.99 2.92 32.69
C GLU A 337 9.65 2.86 31.20
N ALA A 338 8.75 1.95 30.79
CA ALA A 338 8.24 1.89 29.42
C ALA A 338 7.45 3.16 29.03
N ALA A 339 6.65 3.71 29.95
CA ALA A 339 5.92 4.96 29.76
C ALA A 339 6.86 6.17 29.61
N ASP A 340 7.88 6.26 30.46
CA ASP A 340 8.88 7.32 30.39
C ASP A 340 9.72 7.22 29.09
N LEU A 341 10.10 6.02 28.69
CA LEU A 341 10.78 5.77 27.42
C LEU A 341 9.89 6.19 26.23
N THR A 342 8.61 5.82 26.23
CA THR A 342 7.66 6.18 25.17
C THR A 342 7.51 7.70 25.06
N ALA A 343 7.35 8.39 26.19
CA ALA A 343 7.29 9.84 26.23
C ALA A 343 8.57 10.48 25.67
N HIS A 344 9.73 9.94 26.05
CA HIS A 344 11.03 10.45 25.62
C HIS A 344 11.24 10.30 24.11
N VAL A 345 11.06 9.09 23.54
CA VAL A 345 11.31 8.84 22.11
C VAL A 345 10.32 9.54 21.20
N LEU A 346 9.09 9.78 21.68
CA LEU A 346 8.08 10.53 20.95
C LEU A 346 8.13 12.05 21.24
N ASN A 347 9.09 12.49 22.08
CA ASN A 347 9.22 13.88 22.51
C ASN A 347 7.88 14.48 23.01
N LEU A 348 7.24 13.72 23.93
CA LEU A 348 6.00 14.11 24.59
C LEU A 348 6.31 14.48 26.06
N PRO A 349 5.55 15.42 26.66
CA PRO A 349 5.75 15.80 28.05
C PRO A 349 5.42 14.65 29.02
N ALA A 350 4.44 13.83 28.69
CA ALA A 350 4.03 12.63 29.41
C ALA A 350 3.10 11.78 28.54
N VAL A 351 2.86 10.53 28.94
CA VAL A 351 1.87 9.64 28.35
C VAL A 351 0.93 9.13 29.45
N LYS A 352 -0.30 8.75 29.05
CA LYS A 352 -1.22 8.05 29.95
C LYS A 352 -0.92 6.55 29.90
N TYR A 353 -1.19 5.84 31.01
CA TYR A 353 -1.09 4.39 31.00
C TYR A 353 -2.16 3.71 31.85
N VAL A 354 -2.43 2.45 31.57
CA VAL A 354 -3.33 1.54 32.26
C VAL A 354 -2.51 0.38 32.77
N GLY A 355 -2.59 0.09 34.07
CA GLY A 355 -1.85 -0.98 34.75
C GLY A 355 -1.15 -0.50 36.02
N ASP A 356 -0.54 -1.44 36.74
CA ASP A 356 0.32 -1.12 37.88
C ASP A 356 1.67 -0.64 37.36
N PRO A 357 2.20 0.53 37.76
CA PRO A 357 3.48 1.07 37.31
C PRO A 357 4.67 0.12 37.53
N GLU A 358 4.60 -0.77 38.49
CA GLU A 358 5.65 -1.76 38.82
C GLU A 358 5.50 -3.08 38.00
N THR A 359 4.47 -3.21 37.17
CA THR A 359 4.31 -4.39 36.31
C THR A 359 5.51 -4.53 35.37
N ILE A 360 6.10 -5.73 35.34
CA ILE A 360 7.23 -6.03 34.46
C ILE A 360 6.76 -6.26 33.04
N ILE A 361 7.32 -5.54 32.11
CA ILE A 361 7.04 -5.57 30.68
C ILE A 361 8.23 -6.20 29.93
N SER A 362 7.93 -7.20 29.12
CA SER A 362 8.87 -7.87 28.22
C SER A 362 8.35 -7.84 26.79
N SER A 363 7.09 -8.27 26.59
CA SER A 363 6.43 -8.37 25.28
C SER A 363 5.55 -7.16 25.02
N VAL A 364 5.71 -6.55 23.86
CA VAL A 364 5.07 -5.28 23.50
C VAL A 364 4.37 -5.41 22.17
N ALA A 365 3.14 -4.91 22.10
CA ALA A 365 2.45 -4.61 20.87
C ALA A 365 2.46 -3.10 20.64
N VAL A 366 2.61 -2.65 19.41
CA VAL A 366 2.51 -1.24 19.01
C VAL A 366 1.52 -1.07 17.86
N CYS A 367 0.72 -0.01 17.90
CA CYS A 367 -0.13 0.43 16.80
C CYS A 367 -0.23 1.95 16.84
N THR A 368 0.34 2.62 15.83
CA THR A 368 0.27 4.08 15.71
C THR A 368 -1.16 4.55 15.46
N GLY A 369 -1.49 5.78 15.84
CA GLY A 369 -2.83 6.35 15.69
C GLY A 369 -3.87 5.75 16.63
N ALA A 370 -5.11 5.64 16.18
CA ALA A 370 -6.22 5.06 16.93
C ALA A 370 -6.24 3.53 16.83
N GLY A 371 -5.36 2.86 17.57
CA GLY A 371 -5.19 1.41 17.50
C GLY A 371 -6.17 0.58 18.33
N GLY A 372 -7.29 1.13 18.80
CA GLY A 372 -8.27 0.41 19.64
C GLY A 372 -8.74 -0.92 19.03
N ASP A 373 -8.92 -0.99 17.72
CA ASP A 373 -9.32 -2.22 17.01
C ASP A 373 -8.22 -3.30 16.99
N SER A 374 -6.98 -2.93 17.33
CA SER A 374 -5.84 -3.85 17.43
C SER A 374 -5.63 -4.40 18.86
N LEU A 375 -6.43 -3.97 19.84
CA LEU A 375 -6.35 -4.44 21.23
C LEU A 375 -6.47 -5.96 21.34
N GLU A 376 -7.43 -6.55 20.63
CA GLU A 376 -7.60 -8.00 20.57
C GLU A 376 -6.35 -8.72 20.06
N GLY A 377 -5.63 -8.08 19.14
CA GLY A 377 -4.36 -8.58 18.62
C GLY A 377 -3.29 -8.65 19.72
N ALA A 378 -3.14 -7.61 20.53
CA ALA A 378 -2.20 -7.59 21.65
C ALA A 378 -2.54 -8.68 22.69
N VAL A 379 -3.82 -8.83 23.04
CA VAL A 379 -4.30 -9.86 23.97
C VAL A 379 -4.08 -11.29 23.43
N SER A 380 -4.47 -11.53 22.20
CA SER A 380 -4.34 -12.85 21.55
C SER A 380 -2.88 -13.31 21.45
N ASN A 381 -1.95 -12.37 21.29
CA ASN A 381 -0.52 -12.63 21.26
C ASN A 381 0.13 -12.61 22.66
N ARG A 382 -0.67 -12.46 23.74
CA ARG A 382 -0.23 -12.45 25.14
C ARG A 382 0.85 -11.40 25.42
N CYS A 383 0.69 -10.20 24.87
CA CYS A 383 1.58 -9.10 25.16
C CYS A 383 1.37 -8.60 26.60
N ASP A 384 2.44 -8.13 27.23
CA ASP A 384 2.38 -7.48 28.52
C ASP A 384 1.89 -6.03 28.38
N LEU A 385 2.25 -5.40 27.25
CA LEU A 385 1.99 -3.98 26.99
C LEU A 385 1.47 -3.78 25.56
N PHE A 386 0.51 -2.85 25.41
CA PHE A 386 0.07 -2.29 24.13
C PHE A 386 0.28 -0.78 24.11
N ILE A 387 1.05 -0.26 23.14
CA ILE A 387 1.33 1.16 22.94
C ILE A 387 0.55 1.65 21.74
N THR A 388 -0.29 2.68 21.91
CA THR A 388 -1.17 3.22 20.86
C THR A 388 -1.61 4.65 21.20
N GLY A 389 -2.58 5.21 20.48
CA GLY A 389 -3.25 6.47 20.76
C GLY A 389 -4.76 6.34 20.79
N ASP A 390 -5.44 7.41 21.23
CA ASP A 390 -6.90 7.54 21.23
C ASP A 390 -7.64 6.41 21.97
N VAL A 391 -7.08 5.93 23.08
CA VAL A 391 -7.66 4.82 23.86
C VAL A 391 -8.97 5.26 24.52
N ARG A 392 -10.06 4.60 24.15
CA ARG A 392 -11.38 4.85 24.74
C ARG A 392 -11.51 4.21 26.11
N TYR A 393 -12.38 4.79 26.96
CA TYR A 393 -12.61 4.30 28.31
C TYR A 393 -12.90 2.80 28.39
N HIS A 394 -13.77 2.28 27.53
CA HIS A 394 -14.13 0.85 27.53
C HIS A 394 -12.99 -0.05 27.06
N GLU A 395 -12.14 0.41 26.15
CA GLU A 395 -10.93 -0.31 25.73
C GLU A 395 -9.95 -0.43 26.88
N ALA A 396 -9.72 0.67 27.60
CA ALA A 396 -8.89 0.68 28.81
C ALA A 396 -9.41 -0.28 29.89
N GLN A 397 -10.74 -0.33 30.12
CA GLN A 397 -11.35 -1.26 31.06
C GLN A 397 -11.18 -2.71 30.59
N THR A 398 -11.43 -2.99 29.33
CA THR A 398 -11.26 -4.35 28.77
C THR A 398 -9.81 -4.83 28.92
N ALA A 399 -8.84 -3.99 28.58
CA ALA A 399 -7.42 -4.32 28.74
C ALA A 399 -7.07 -4.64 30.19
N LYS A 400 -7.54 -3.82 31.13
CA LYS A 400 -7.32 -4.01 32.57
C LYS A 400 -7.88 -5.34 33.08
N GLU A 401 -9.10 -5.71 32.67
CA GLU A 401 -9.72 -6.97 33.04
C GLU A 401 -8.98 -8.18 32.43
N GLN A 402 -8.30 -7.98 31.29
CA GLN A 402 -7.53 -9.03 30.62
C GLN A 402 -6.05 -9.06 31.03
N GLY A 403 -5.65 -8.19 31.97
CA GLY A 403 -4.27 -8.12 32.47
C GLY A 403 -3.27 -7.52 31.48
N LEU A 404 -3.73 -6.82 30.44
CA LEU A 404 -2.90 -6.12 29.47
C LEU A 404 -2.65 -4.68 29.93
N CYS A 405 -1.39 -4.27 30.05
CA CYS A 405 -1.05 -2.87 30.24
C CYS A 405 -1.22 -2.10 28.91
N ILE A 406 -1.61 -0.81 29.01
CA ILE A 406 -1.68 0.09 27.87
C ILE A 406 -0.87 1.35 28.14
N ILE A 407 -0.20 1.86 27.10
CA ILE A 407 0.29 3.24 27.03
C ILE A 407 -0.49 3.95 25.93
N ASP A 408 -1.23 5.01 26.32
CA ASP A 408 -1.87 5.94 25.38
C ASP A 408 -0.95 7.15 25.20
N ALA A 409 -0.23 7.18 24.08
CA ALA A 409 0.67 8.26 23.71
C ALA A 409 0.02 9.30 22.78
N GLY A 410 -1.30 9.17 22.58
CA GLY A 410 -2.10 10.02 21.70
C GLY A 410 -1.90 9.76 20.21
N HIS A 411 -2.90 10.10 19.42
CA HIS A 411 -2.89 9.92 17.96
C HIS A 411 -1.71 10.68 17.34
N TYR A 412 -1.71 12.00 17.49
CA TYR A 412 -0.63 12.85 17.02
C TYR A 412 0.74 12.42 17.53
N GLY A 413 0.82 12.03 18.81
CA GLY A 413 2.07 11.63 19.46
C GLY A 413 2.72 10.42 18.75
N THR A 414 1.91 9.41 18.44
CA THR A 414 2.38 8.17 17.80
C THR A 414 2.62 8.29 16.31
N GLU A 415 1.93 9.22 15.60
CA GLU A 415 2.01 9.32 14.15
C GLU A 415 2.87 10.47 13.63
N ARG A 416 3.22 11.48 14.44
CA ARG A 416 4.10 12.56 13.99
C ARG A 416 5.46 12.08 13.45
N ILE A 417 5.90 10.90 13.85
CA ILE A 417 7.10 10.23 13.37
C ILE A 417 7.04 9.89 11.87
N PHE A 418 5.84 9.88 11.27
CA PHE A 418 5.64 9.73 9.83
C PHE A 418 6.48 10.71 9.03
N VAL A 419 6.52 11.97 9.48
CA VAL A 419 7.16 13.05 8.72
C VAL A 419 8.64 12.74 8.48
N GLU A 420 9.39 12.41 9.53
CA GLU A 420 10.81 12.09 9.42
C GLU A 420 11.07 10.72 8.76
N ASN A 421 10.27 9.70 9.11
CA ASN A 421 10.40 8.36 8.54
C ASN A 421 10.15 8.36 7.04
N PHE A 422 9.02 8.93 6.59
CA PHE A 422 8.65 8.97 5.18
C PHE A 422 9.60 9.85 4.37
N ALA A 423 9.94 11.05 4.88
CA ALA A 423 10.89 11.94 4.24
C ALA A 423 12.28 11.30 4.09
N GLY A 424 12.76 10.58 5.11
CA GLY A 424 14.02 9.84 5.04
C GLY A 424 14.03 8.78 3.95
N LYS A 425 12.95 8.00 3.82
CA LYS A 425 12.79 6.99 2.77
C LYS A 425 12.69 7.64 1.39
N LEU A 426 11.94 8.72 1.27
CA LEU A 426 11.77 9.43 -0.01
C LEU A 426 13.07 10.07 -0.48
N ARG A 427 13.88 10.67 0.43
CA ARG A 427 15.23 11.16 0.11
C ARG A 427 16.13 10.06 -0.42
N LYS A 428 16.06 8.88 0.21
CA LYS A 428 16.86 7.72 -0.23
C LYS A 428 16.44 7.23 -1.62
N ALA A 429 15.14 7.25 -1.92
CA ALA A 429 14.60 6.80 -3.20
C ALA A 429 14.84 7.82 -4.33
N ALA A 430 14.59 9.10 -4.05
CA ALA A 430 14.69 10.18 -5.04
C ALA A 430 16.12 10.67 -5.30
N GLY A 431 17.05 10.47 -4.34
CA GLY A 431 18.40 11.05 -4.39
C GLY A 431 18.35 12.57 -4.48
N ASP A 432 19.29 13.15 -5.25
CA ASP A 432 19.42 14.62 -5.41
C ASP A 432 18.50 15.20 -6.51
N LYS A 433 17.48 14.43 -6.94
CA LYS A 433 16.60 14.88 -8.06
C LYS A 433 15.53 15.86 -7.61
N ILE A 434 15.08 15.76 -6.36
CA ILE A 434 14.02 16.61 -5.77
C ILE A 434 14.42 17.11 -4.39
N GLU A 435 13.93 18.29 -4.02
CA GLU A 435 14.03 18.78 -2.66
C GLU A 435 12.88 18.26 -1.82
N ILE A 436 13.20 17.68 -0.67
CA ILE A 436 12.21 17.11 0.25
C ILE A 436 12.29 17.86 1.57
N TYR A 437 11.20 18.55 1.88
CA TYR A 437 11.01 19.29 3.12
C TYR A 437 10.17 18.47 4.10
N GLU A 438 10.51 18.57 5.36
CA GLU A 438 9.69 18.07 6.48
C GLU A 438 8.92 19.23 7.06
N SER A 439 7.61 19.10 7.15
CA SER A 439 6.76 20.13 7.74
C SER A 439 7.17 20.39 9.20
N LYS A 440 7.30 21.67 9.51
CA LYS A 440 7.60 22.15 10.87
C LYS A 440 6.37 22.65 11.61
N VAL A 441 5.23 22.58 10.98
CA VAL A 441 3.97 23.00 11.56
C VAL A 441 3.56 22.01 12.65
N ASN A 442 3.39 22.51 13.86
CA ASN A 442 2.75 21.71 14.90
C ASN A 442 1.24 21.73 14.64
N ILE A 443 0.70 20.58 14.29
CA ILE A 443 -0.74 20.41 14.02
C ILE A 443 -1.47 19.70 15.17
N ASN A 444 -0.80 19.48 16.33
CA ASN A 444 -1.48 18.91 17.49
C ASN A 444 -2.65 19.82 17.89
N PRO A 445 -3.90 19.31 17.89
CA PRO A 445 -5.05 20.12 18.25
C PRO A 445 -5.18 20.35 19.76
N PHE A 446 -4.38 19.64 20.57
CA PHE A 446 -4.44 19.71 22.02
C PHE A 446 -3.27 20.55 22.56
N ASP A 447 -3.61 21.59 23.32
CA ASP A 447 -2.64 22.32 24.13
C ASP A 447 -2.35 21.47 25.38
N SER A 448 -1.09 21.13 25.63
CA SER A 448 -0.65 20.32 26.77
C SER A 448 -0.15 21.17 27.92
#